data_9a20f897b417d86444b35bdeed191894
#
_entry.id   9a20f897b417d86444b35bdeed191894
#
_cell.length_a   1.000
_cell.length_b   1.000
_cell.length_c   1.000
_cell.angle_alpha   90.00
_cell.angle_beta   90.00
_cell.angle_gamma   90.00
#
_symmetry.space_group_name_H-M   'P 1'
#
loop_
_entity.id
_entity.type
_entity.pdbx_description
1 polymer ?
#
loop_
_entity_poly.entity_id
_entity_poly.type
_entity_poly.pdbx_seq_one_letter_code
_entity_poly.pdbx_strand_id
1 'polypeptide(L)'
;MRTELQPTHIRLLMFLVAVAGLASGRPAGAQIPFEWRDSLVFHTFSIAAIDPRTGEVGVAVTTRVPCVGGGVPWVRVGVGAVATQANTRTEYGNELLDALARGEAPADALKRLLAADSGAASRQVGVIDIKGRSAQHTGTGPQDWKGHRSGPNYVTQGNVLVGPQVLEAVAKSFEASEGQPRHLADRLIDAIAAGHALGGDQRHGLRQSAAVVVADPRPGRSRRADGVTANISVCENADPVAEMRRIYDAISQTLGYRTLQQFSGGDVWQLKVMLQALGFFAKDDPPIDSRAAGASSFTPDVVAAVDAFRASEKLSGPSVGSPSGLVDPEMVSHLWAALERVGKARAIREKILDVVQVRR
;
A
#
# COMPACT_ATOMS: atom_id res chain seq x y z
N MET A 1 12.94 61.83 61.22
CA MET A 1 13.96 60.78 61.02
C MET A 1 13.54 59.94 59.89
N ARG A 2 14.18 60.08 58.72
CA ARG A 2 13.99 59.23 57.55
C ARG A 2 15.06 58.14 57.59
N THR A 3 14.67 56.93 57.74
CA THR A 3 15.59 55.75 57.64
C THR A 3 15.67 55.32 56.20
N GLU A 4 16.76 55.65 55.54
CA GLU A 4 17.09 55.15 54.22
C GLU A 4 17.45 53.64 54.32
N LEU A 5 16.70 52.82 53.66
CA LEU A 5 17.02 51.40 53.48
C LEU A 5 18.18 51.25 52.49
N GLN A 6 19.23 50.66 52.94
CA GLN A 6 20.46 50.43 52.16
C GLN A 6 20.21 49.52 50.95
N PRO A 7 20.85 49.75 49.81
CA PRO A 7 20.63 49.02 48.55
C PRO A 7 21.01 47.55 48.59
N THR A 8 21.72 47.10 49.61
CA THR A 8 22.12 45.71 49.78
C THR A 8 20.98 44.73 50.08
N HIS A 9 19.93 45.21 50.76
CA HIS A 9 18.78 44.36 51.10
C HIS A 9 17.85 44.11 49.92
N ILE A 10 17.80 45.00 48.96
CA ILE A 10 16.96 44.88 47.73
C ILE A 10 17.55 43.82 46.80
N ARG A 11 18.91 43.74 46.71
CA ARG A 11 19.56 42.72 45.87
C ARG A 11 19.41 41.32 46.43
N LEU A 12 19.37 41.18 47.76
CA LEU A 12 19.19 39.84 48.37
C LEU A 12 17.76 39.36 48.26
N LEU A 13 16.78 40.25 48.31
CA LEU A 13 15.35 39.88 48.11
C LEU A 13 15.06 39.45 46.68
N MET A 14 15.64 40.14 45.68
CA MET A 14 15.50 39.74 44.27
C MET A 14 16.17 38.39 43.94
N PHE A 15 17.27 38.09 44.61
CA PHE A 15 17.97 36.77 44.42
C PHE A 15 17.15 35.62 45.03
N LEU A 16 16.49 35.83 46.17
CA LEU A 16 15.63 34.83 46.81
C LEU A 16 14.34 34.58 46.03
N VAL A 17 13.78 35.58 45.38
CA VAL A 17 12.60 35.40 44.52
C VAL A 17 12.97 34.69 43.20
N ALA A 18 14.17 34.95 42.64
CA ALA A 18 14.64 34.27 41.43
C ALA A 18 14.97 32.78 41.67
N VAL A 19 15.48 32.42 42.84
CA VAL A 19 15.77 31.04 43.21
C VAL A 19 14.50 30.26 43.56
N ALA A 20 13.49 30.91 44.15
CA ALA A 20 12.19 30.29 44.42
C ALA A 20 11.38 30.03 43.11
N GLY A 21 11.58 30.87 42.09
CA GLY A 21 10.95 30.67 40.75
C GLY A 21 11.54 29.50 39.96
N LEU A 22 12.78 29.09 40.21
CA LEU A 22 13.41 27.96 39.54
C LEU A 22 13.09 26.60 40.20
N ALA A 23 12.59 26.60 41.44
CA ALA A 23 12.25 25.37 42.18
C ALA A 23 10.81 24.89 41.95
N SER A 24 9.98 25.63 41.21
CA SER A 24 8.60 25.27 40.89
C SER A 24 8.41 24.71 39.47
N GLY A 25 9.50 24.38 38.76
CA GLY A 25 9.42 23.50 37.62
C GLY A 25 8.89 22.16 38.10
N ARG A 26 7.60 21.87 37.90
CA ARG A 26 7.10 20.50 37.99
C ARG A 26 8.08 19.66 37.21
N PRO A 27 8.65 18.58 37.80
CA PRO A 27 9.36 17.62 37.00
C PRO A 27 8.39 17.27 35.88
N ALA A 28 8.81 17.45 34.62
CA ALA A 28 8.10 16.83 33.50
C ALA A 28 7.91 15.39 33.96
N GLY A 29 6.67 15.03 34.27
CA GLY A 29 6.38 13.70 34.79
C GLY A 29 6.99 12.76 33.80
N ALA A 30 8.06 12.09 34.18
CA ALA A 30 8.50 10.93 33.45
C ALA A 30 7.22 10.13 33.33
N GLN A 31 6.74 9.91 32.10
CA GLN A 31 5.61 9.05 31.89
C GLN A 31 5.96 7.78 32.63
N ILE A 32 5.25 7.51 33.73
CA ILE A 32 5.41 6.26 34.44
C ILE A 32 5.20 5.22 33.34
N PRO A 33 6.17 4.36 33.04
CA PRO A 33 5.98 3.34 32.02
C PRO A 33 4.69 2.64 32.39
N PHE A 34 3.74 2.64 31.46
CA PHE A 34 2.51 1.90 31.61
C PHE A 34 2.89 0.53 32.14
N GLU A 35 2.37 0.13 33.29
CA GLU A 35 2.71 -1.17 33.86
C GLU A 35 2.36 -2.22 32.81
N TRP A 36 3.36 -2.84 32.23
CA TRP A 36 3.23 -3.91 31.25
C TRP A 36 2.76 -5.17 31.98
N ARG A 37 1.51 -5.15 32.45
CA ARG A 37 0.93 -6.27 33.18
C ARG A 37 0.62 -7.45 32.26
N ASP A 38 0.44 -7.17 30.98
CA ASP A 38 0.21 -8.19 29.96
C ASP A 38 1.42 -8.22 29.02
N SER A 39 1.89 -9.42 28.71
CA SER A 39 2.94 -9.61 27.72
C SER A 39 2.56 -8.89 26.42
N LEU A 40 3.52 -8.21 25.79
CA LEU A 40 3.31 -7.60 24.47
C LEU A 40 2.81 -8.66 23.50
N VAL A 41 1.52 -8.60 23.19
CA VAL A 41 0.91 -9.54 22.27
C VAL A 41 0.95 -8.90 20.89
N PHE A 42 1.82 -9.41 20.04
CA PHE A 42 2.00 -8.93 18.66
C PHE A 42 0.98 -9.64 17.77
N HIS A 43 0.06 -8.88 17.23
CA HIS A 43 -0.99 -9.33 16.35
C HIS A 43 -0.74 -8.85 14.94
N THR A 44 -0.96 -9.71 13.97
CA THR A 44 -0.66 -9.36 12.59
C THR A 44 -1.37 -10.32 11.67
N PHE A 45 -1.88 -9.84 10.56
CA PHE A 45 -2.13 -10.72 9.42
C PHE A 45 -1.54 -10.16 8.15
N SER A 46 -1.08 -11.06 7.30
CA SER A 46 -0.36 -10.74 6.08
C SER A 46 -0.69 -11.70 4.96
N ILE A 47 -0.41 -11.28 3.74
CA ILE A 47 -0.40 -12.11 2.54
C ILE A 47 0.89 -11.88 1.77
N ALA A 48 1.57 -12.97 1.37
CA ALA A 48 2.65 -12.95 0.41
C ALA A 48 2.19 -13.64 -0.87
N ALA A 49 2.40 -13.01 -2.02
CA ALA A 49 1.86 -13.52 -3.28
C ALA A 49 2.74 -13.18 -4.49
N ILE A 50 2.42 -13.85 -5.60
CA ILE A 50 3.00 -13.59 -6.91
C ILE A 50 1.88 -13.38 -7.95
N ASP A 51 2.19 -12.70 -9.04
CA ASP A 51 1.39 -12.76 -10.26
C ASP A 51 2.21 -13.48 -11.36
N PRO A 52 1.90 -14.74 -11.72
CA PRO A 52 2.69 -15.49 -12.68
C PRO A 52 2.66 -14.91 -14.09
N ARG A 53 1.68 -14.06 -14.42
CA ARG A 53 1.56 -13.41 -15.75
C ARG A 53 2.55 -12.28 -15.91
N THR A 54 2.85 -11.57 -14.83
CA THR A 54 3.69 -10.36 -14.82
C THR A 54 5.05 -10.60 -14.20
N GLY A 55 5.18 -11.65 -13.38
CA GLY A 55 6.36 -11.92 -12.57
C GLY A 55 6.44 -11.02 -11.32
N GLU A 56 5.39 -10.25 -11.02
CA GLU A 56 5.33 -9.45 -9.80
C GLU A 56 5.36 -10.34 -8.57
N VAL A 57 6.07 -9.91 -7.54
CA VAL A 57 6.12 -10.52 -6.21
C VAL A 57 5.79 -9.48 -5.16
N GLY A 58 5.02 -9.83 -4.14
CA GLY A 58 4.57 -8.82 -3.18
C GLY A 58 4.15 -9.38 -1.84
N VAL A 59 4.13 -8.48 -0.84
CA VAL A 59 3.61 -8.74 0.51
C VAL A 59 2.76 -7.55 0.94
N ALA A 60 1.59 -7.83 1.53
CA ALA A 60 0.85 -6.83 2.29
C ALA A 60 0.56 -7.33 3.71
N VAL A 61 0.48 -6.40 4.65
CA VAL A 61 0.34 -6.69 6.08
C VAL A 61 -0.39 -5.57 6.80
N THR A 62 -1.15 -5.92 7.83
CA THR A 62 -1.68 -4.95 8.81
C THR A 62 -1.59 -5.51 10.23
N THR A 63 -1.45 -4.63 11.20
CA THR A 63 -1.23 -4.96 12.62
C THR A 63 -1.61 -3.79 13.52
N ARG A 64 -1.67 -4.05 14.82
CA ARG A 64 -1.75 -3.00 15.85
C ARG A 64 -0.40 -2.61 16.46
N VAL A 65 0.70 -3.10 15.87
CA VAL A 65 2.05 -2.64 16.21
C VAL A 65 2.45 -1.53 15.22
N PRO A 66 3.04 -0.42 15.65
CA PRO A 66 3.46 0.64 14.74
C PRO A 66 4.56 0.18 13.77
N CYS A 67 4.59 0.80 12.57
CA CYS A 67 5.65 0.64 11.57
C CYS A 67 5.93 -0.81 11.11
N VAL A 68 4.88 -1.62 10.93
CA VAL A 68 4.99 -3.04 10.53
C VAL A 68 5.79 -3.26 9.23
N GLY A 69 5.82 -2.26 8.36
CA GLY A 69 6.54 -2.33 7.08
C GLY A 69 8.05 -2.52 7.19
N GLY A 70 8.64 -2.20 8.34
CA GLY A 70 10.08 -2.40 8.59
C GLY A 70 10.48 -3.82 8.97
N GLY A 71 9.53 -4.70 9.32
CA GLY A 71 9.83 -6.02 9.86
C GLY A 71 9.21 -7.20 9.13
N VAL A 72 8.00 -7.04 8.62
CA VAL A 72 7.22 -8.17 8.10
C VAL A 72 7.43 -8.44 6.61
N PRO A 73 7.32 -7.45 5.68
CA PRO A 73 7.36 -7.69 4.25
C PRO A 73 8.79 -7.76 3.70
N TRP A 74 9.05 -8.81 2.93
CA TRP A 74 10.31 -9.01 2.21
C TRP A 74 10.01 -9.49 0.80
N VAL A 75 10.56 -8.82 -0.20
CA VAL A 75 10.40 -9.18 -1.60
C VAL A 75 11.73 -9.12 -2.33
N ARG A 76 11.89 -9.99 -3.34
CA ARG A 76 13.02 -9.93 -4.27
C ARG A 76 12.54 -10.26 -5.67
N VAL A 77 12.71 -9.30 -6.56
CA VAL A 77 12.32 -9.45 -7.98
C VAL A 77 12.93 -10.72 -8.59
N GLY A 78 12.11 -11.48 -9.32
CA GLY A 78 12.55 -12.73 -9.95
C GLY A 78 12.82 -13.91 -9.00
N VAL A 79 12.60 -13.73 -7.69
CA VAL A 79 12.88 -14.75 -6.66
C VAL A 79 11.62 -15.15 -5.90
N GLY A 80 10.95 -14.20 -5.22
CA GLY A 80 9.78 -14.51 -4.41
C GLY A 80 9.47 -13.46 -3.34
N ALA A 81 8.60 -13.85 -2.39
CA ALA A 81 8.13 -13.02 -1.31
C ALA A 81 8.08 -13.79 0.02
N VAL A 82 8.37 -13.09 1.11
CA VAL A 82 8.36 -13.63 2.49
C VAL A 82 7.65 -12.66 3.41
N ALA A 83 6.76 -13.20 4.26
CA ALA A 83 6.18 -12.49 5.38
C ALA A 83 6.61 -13.18 6.68
N THR A 84 7.36 -12.47 7.55
CA THR A 84 7.78 -12.96 8.86
C THR A 84 7.18 -12.10 9.96
N GLN A 85 6.48 -12.71 10.92
CA GLN A 85 5.68 -12.02 11.93
C GLN A 85 5.54 -12.81 13.25
N ALA A 86 4.69 -12.35 14.15
CA ALA A 86 4.54 -12.77 15.55
C ALA A 86 5.75 -12.28 16.37
N ASN A 87 6.49 -13.12 17.07
CA ASN A 87 7.79 -12.70 17.60
C ASN A 87 8.78 -12.65 16.41
N THR A 88 8.81 -11.51 15.73
CA THR A 88 9.45 -11.38 14.42
C THR A 88 10.95 -11.58 14.48
N ARG A 89 11.47 -12.50 13.68
CA ARG A 89 12.88 -12.61 13.33
C ARG A 89 13.04 -12.14 11.89
N THR A 90 13.57 -10.93 11.71
CA THR A 90 13.66 -10.26 10.41
C THR A 90 14.61 -10.97 9.44
N GLU A 91 15.61 -11.68 9.94
CA GLU A 91 16.59 -12.44 9.17
C GLU A 91 15.93 -13.49 8.26
N TYR A 92 14.79 -14.07 8.67
CA TYR A 92 14.04 -14.99 7.82
C TYR A 92 13.73 -14.39 6.44
N GLY A 93 13.51 -13.08 6.34
CA GLY A 93 13.25 -12.41 5.08
C GLY A 93 14.38 -12.65 4.07
N ASN A 94 15.60 -12.25 4.41
CA ASN A 94 16.75 -12.40 3.52
C ASN A 94 17.21 -13.85 3.41
N GLU A 95 17.28 -14.59 4.51
CA GLU A 95 17.75 -15.99 4.52
C GLU A 95 16.90 -16.88 3.62
N LEU A 96 15.56 -16.72 3.63
CA LEU A 96 14.66 -17.44 2.73
C LEU A 96 14.81 -16.97 1.28
N LEU A 97 14.83 -15.67 1.02
CA LEU A 97 15.01 -15.16 -0.34
C LEU A 97 16.37 -15.59 -0.93
N ASP A 98 17.43 -15.65 -0.13
CA ASP A 98 18.73 -16.17 -0.56
C ASP A 98 18.68 -17.66 -0.89
N ALA A 99 17.96 -18.46 -0.08
CA ALA A 99 17.75 -19.87 -0.34
C ALA A 99 16.97 -20.10 -1.64
N LEU A 100 15.87 -19.36 -1.84
CA LEU A 100 15.07 -19.42 -3.08
C LEU A 100 15.90 -19.00 -4.30
N ALA A 101 16.73 -17.97 -4.18
CA ALA A 101 17.61 -17.52 -5.26
C ALA A 101 18.63 -18.59 -5.69
N ARG A 102 19.04 -19.44 -4.75
CA ARG A 102 19.90 -20.63 -5.04
C ARG A 102 19.12 -21.83 -5.59
N GLY A 103 17.78 -21.72 -5.73
CA GLY A 103 16.91 -22.77 -6.26
C GLY A 103 16.36 -23.75 -5.20
N GLU A 104 16.64 -23.53 -3.91
CA GLU A 104 16.09 -24.32 -2.81
C GLU A 104 14.54 -24.21 -2.79
N ALA A 105 13.83 -25.30 -2.53
CA ALA A 105 12.38 -25.25 -2.43
C ALA A 105 11.95 -24.53 -1.15
N PRO A 106 10.86 -23.73 -1.17
CA PRO A 106 10.38 -22.97 0.00
C PRO A 106 10.22 -23.85 1.26
N ALA A 107 9.68 -25.07 1.10
CA ALA A 107 9.46 -25.98 2.22
C ALA A 107 10.77 -26.46 2.87
N ASP A 108 11.78 -26.76 2.07
CA ASP A 108 13.08 -27.23 2.56
C ASP A 108 13.85 -26.09 3.23
N ALA A 109 13.86 -24.90 2.60
CA ALA A 109 14.48 -23.70 3.15
C ALA A 109 13.87 -23.33 4.51
N LEU A 110 12.53 -23.26 4.57
CA LEU A 110 11.82 -22.91 5.82
C LEU A 110 12.06 -23.96 6.90
N LYS A 111 11.97 -25.25 6.58
CA LYS A 111 12.25 -26.36 7.53
C LYS A 111 13.65 -26.27 8.11
N ARG A 112 14.66 -26.03 7.27
CA ARG A 112 16.05 -25.92 7.69
C ARG A 112 16.27 -24.71 8.62
N LEU A 113 15.70 -23.55 8.29
CA LEU A 113 15.85 -22.35 9.11
C LEU A 113 15.12 -22.45 10.45
N LEU A 114 13.93 -23.03 10.47
CA LEU A 114 13.18 -23.30 11.70
C LEU A 114 13.93 -24.27 12.63
N ALA A 115 14.57 -25.31 12.07
CA ALA A 115 15.35 -26.25 12.87
C ALA A 115 16.56 -25.60 13.57
N ALA A 116 17.08 -24.52 13.02
CA ALA A 116 18.19 -23.74 13.58
C ALA A 116 17.74 -22.61 14.53
N ASP A 117 16.42 -22.32 14.63
CA ASP A 117 15.88 -21.26 15.47
C ASP A 117 15.25 -21.82 16.75
N SER A 118 15.92 -21.62 17.89
CA SER A 118 15.39 -22.00 19.20
C SER A 118 14.06 -21.29 19.55
N GLY A 119 13.76 -20.16 18.89
CA GLY A 119 12.52 -19.41 19.01
C GLY A 119 11.42 -19.81 18.03
N ALA A 120 11.59 -20.86 17.21
CA ALA A 120 10.67 -21.26 16.14
C ALA A 120 9.21 -21.37 16.60
N ALA A 121 8.98 -21.85 17.82
CA ALA A 121 7.64 -21.97 18.41
C ALA A 121 6.89 -20.62 18.51
N SER A 122 7.60 -19.50 18.55
CA SER A 122 7.00 -18.16 18.64
C SER A 122 6.93 -17.41 17.30
N ARG A 123 7.37 -18.04 16.19
CA ARG A 123 7.39 -17.42 14.87
C ARG A 123 6.13 -17.72 14.07
N GLN A 124 5.86 -16.83 13.11
CA GLN A 124 4.89 -17.09 12.04
C GLN A 124 5.51 -16.59 10.72
N VAL A 125 5.70 -17.50 9.77
CA VAL A 125 6.42 -17.25 8.53
C VAL A 125 5.66 -17.83 7.35
N GLY A 126 5.47 -17.04 6.29
CA GLY A 126 4.96 -17.48 5.00
C GLY A 126 5.96 -17.10 3.91
N VAL A 127 6.23 -18.02 3.00
CA VAL A 127 7.16 -17.85 1.90
C VAL A 127 6.58 -18.42 0.61
N ILE A 128 6.77 -17.69 -0.49
CA ILE A 128 6.38 -18.13 -1.83
C ILE A 128 7.50 -17.78 -2.83
N ASP A 129 7.84 -18.71 -3.69
CA ASP A 129 8.80 -18.45 -4.77
C ASP A 129 8.09 -18.01 -6.07
N ILE A 130 8.89 -17.52 -7.01
CA ILE A 130 8.39 -17.05 -8.33
C ILE A 130 7.72 -18.15 -9.17
N LYS A 131 7.88 -19.41 -8.81
CA LYS A 131 7.24 -20.57 -9.47
C LYS A 131 5.89 -20.92 -8.84
N GLY A 132 5.43 -20.17 -7.83
CA GLY A 132 4.19 -20.42 -7.09
C GLY A 132 4.29 -21.49 -6.02
N ARG A 133 5.48 -22.07 -5.78
CA ARG A 133 5.68 -23.01 -4.67
C ARG A 133 5.73 -22.22 -3.36
N SER A 134 5.12 -22.75 -2.32
CA SER A 134 5.01 -22.03 -1.05
C SER A 134 5.21 -22.92 0.16
N ALA A 135 5.54 -22.31 1.28
CA ALA A 135 5.59 -22.96 2.58
C ALA A 135 5.20 -21.96 3.69
N GLN A 136 4.74 -22.50 4.81
CA GLN A 136 4.27 -21.68 5.94
C GLN A 136 4.52 -22.37 7.27
N HIS A 137 4.70 -21.56 8.29
CA HIS A 137 4.85 -21.98 9.67
C HIS A 137 4.04 -21.06 10.58
N THR A 138 3.22 -21.66 11.44
CA THR A 138 2.59 -20.98 12.57
C THR A 138 2.98 -21.74 13.83
N GLY A 139 3.85 -21.15 14.63
CA GLY A 139 4.31 -21.73 15.88
C GLY A 139 3.19 -21.83 16.94
N THR A 140 3.46 -22.54 18.01
CA THR A 140 2.50 -22.75 19.11
C THR A 140 2.40 -21.54 20.04
N GLY A 141 3.44 -20.69 20.09
CA GLY A 141 3.57 -19.56 21.01
C GLY A 141 2.65 -18.36 20.77
N PRO A 142 2.34 -17.96 19.51
CA PRO A 142 1.39 -16.86 19.30
C PRO A 142 0.03 -17.16 19.91
N GLN A 143 -0.61 -16.12 20.45
CA GLN A 143 -1.92 -16.27 21.10
C GLN A 143 -3.06 -16.40 20.10
N ASP A 144 -4.20 -16.88 20.53
CA ASP A 144 -5.36 -17.21 19.71
C ASP A 144 -6.18 -15.98 19.30
N TRP A 145 -6.86 -16.00 18.17
CA TRP A 145 -6.86 -17.02 17.12
C TRP A 145 -5.63 -16.84 16.21
N LYS A 146 -4.98 -17.94 15.80
CA LYS A 146 -3.82 -17.94 14.88
C LYS A 146 -3.97 -19.04 13.83
N GLY A 147 -3.41 -18.82 12.67
CA GLY A 147 -3.42 -19.81 11.59
C GLY A 147 -2.81 -19.28 10.31
N HIS A 148 -2.88 -20.10 9.27
CA HIS A 148 -2.44 -19.78 7.94
C HIS A 148 -3.29 -20.49 6.89
N ARG A 149 -3.27 -19.98 5.66
CA ARG A 149 -3.86 -20.59 4.47
C ARG A 149 -2.92 -20.39 3.28
N SER A 150 -3.04 -21.27 2.31
CA SER A 150 -2.40 -21.11 1.00
C SER A 150 -3.37 -21.49 -0.10
N GLY A 151 -3.14 -20.96 -1.26
CA GLY A 151 -3.79 -21.30 -2.50
C GLY A 151 -2.86 -21.05 -3.68
N PRO A 152 -3.37 -21.09 -4.90
CA PRO A 152 -2.60 -20.73 -6.06
C PRO A 152 -1.99 -19.34 -5.92
N ASN A 153 -0.65 -19.25 -6.04
CA ASN A 153 0.10 -17.99 -6.09
C ASN A 153 0.08 -17.12 -4.82
N TYR A 154 -0.35 -17.64 -3.66
CA TYR A 154 -0.30 -16.90 -2.40
C TYR A 154 -0.18 -17.80 -1.16
N VAL A 155 0.30 -17.17 -0.07
CA VAL A 155 0.17 -17.64 1.31
C VAL A 155 -0.33 -16.49 2.17
N THR A 156 -1.26 -16.76 3.10
CA THR A 156 -1.74 -15.79 4.07
C THR A 156 -1.71 -16.39 5.47
N GLN A 157 -1.42 -15.56 6.45
CA GLN A 157 -1.26 -15.98 7.84
C GLN A 157 -1.65 -14.85 8.79
N GLY A 158 -2.02 -15.23 10.00
CA GLY A 158 -2.34 -14.28 11.05
C GLY A 158 -2.34 -14.88 12.43
N ASN A 159 -2.23 -14.00 13.42
CA ASN A 159 -2.24 -14.34 14.83
C ASN A 159 -3.05 -13.32 15.63
N VAL A 160 -3.70 -13.79 16.69
CA VAL A 160 -4.62 -13.05 17.56
C VAL A 160 -5.71 -12.31 16.77
N LEU A 161 -6.26 -13.00 15.82
CA LEU A 161 -7.37 -12.53 15.01
C LEU A 161 -8.71 -12.84 15.72
N VAL A 162 -9.75 -12.12 15.31
CA VAL A 162 -11.12 -12.39 15.76
C VAL A 162 -11.61 -13.80 15.37
N GLY A 163 -10.94 -14.46 14.41
CA GLY A 163 -11.25 -15.83 13.98
C GLY A 163 -10.71 -16.17 12.59
N PRO A 164 -10.95 -17.41 12.13
CA PRO A 164 -10.48 -17.91 10.83
C PRO A 164 -11.07 -17.15 9.65
N GLN A 165 -12.26 -16.57 9.79
CA GLN A 165 -12.96 -15.83 8.74
C GLN A 165 -12.13 -14.66 8.18
N VAL A 166 -11.19 -14.11 8.97
CA VAL A 166 -10.30 -13.05 8.52
C VAL A 166 -9.41 -13.55 7.37
N LEU A 167 -8.73 -14.68 7.58
CA LEU A 167 -7.87 -15.25 6.52
C LEU A 167 -8.66 -15.85 5.37
N GLU A 168 -9.89 -16.30 5.63
CA GLU A 168 -10.82 -16.74 4.57
C GLU A 168 -11.20 -15.59 3.66
N ALA A 169 -11.48 -14.43 4.22
CA ALA A 169 -11.79 -13.24 3.43
C ALA A 169 -10.58 -12.74 2.63
N VAL A 170 -9.38 -12.74 3.24
CA VAL A 170 -8.12 -12.44 2.53
C VAL A 170 -7.93 -13.36 1.33
N ALA A 171 -8.04 -14.67 1.55
CA ALA A 171 -7.89 -15.68 0.51
C ALA A 171 -8.91 -15.51 -0.61
N LYS A 172 -10.20 -15.44 -0.26
CA LYS A 172 -11.29 -15.27 -1.22
C LYS A 172 -11.16 -14.00 -2.07
N SER A 173 -10.78 -12.88 -1.44
CA SER A 173 -10.57 -11.62 -2.16
C SER A 173 -9.41 -11.70 -3.14
N PHE A 174 -8.28 -12.31 -2.73
CA PHE A 174 -7.13 -12.48 -3.60
C PHE A 174 -7.44 -13.42 -4.76
N GLU A 175 -8.04 -14.58 -4.49
CA GLU A 175 -8.45 -15.57 -5.50
C GLU A 175 -9.43 -14.99 -6.52
N ALA A 176 -10.42 -14.21 -6.08
CA ALA A 176 -11.37 -13.53 -6.96
C ALA A 176 -10.72 -12.51 -7.91
N SER A 177 -9.53 -12.02 -7.58
CA SER A 177 -8.75 -11.11 -8.41
C SER A 177 -7.78 -11.81 -9.38
N GLU A 178 -7.69 -13.13 -9.33
CA GLU A 178 -6.75 -13.88 -10.16
C GLU A 178 -7.09 -13.73 -11.64
N GLY A 179 -6.06 -13.57 -12.46
CA GLY A 179 -6.24 -13.33 -13.89
C GLY A 179 -6.68 -11.92 -14.28
N GLN A 180 -7.09 -11.08 -13.33
CA GLN A 180 -7.47 -9.70 -13.65
C GLN A 180 -6.23 -8.87 -14.03
N PRO A 181 -6.34 -7.95 -15.00
CA PRO A 181 -5.24 -7.10 -15.44
C PRO A 181 -4.99 -5.94 -14.44
N ARG A 182 -4.67 -6.29 -13.20
CA ARG A 182 -4.42 -5.35 -12.11
C ARG A 182 -3.00 -5.52 -11.58
N HIS A 183 -2.40 -4.43 -11.12
CA HIS A 183 -1.13 -4.43 -10.40
C HIS A 183 -1.24 -5.28 -9.13
N LEU A 184 -0.22 -6.09 -8.82
CA LEU A 184 -0.27 -6.99 -7.67
C LEU A 184 -0.49 -6.23 -6.35
N ALA A 185 0.06 -5.02 -6.19
CA ALA A 185 -0.18 -4.20 -5.00
C ALA A 185 -1.67 -3.87 -4.81
N ASP A 186 -2.39 -3.58 -5.88
CA ASP A 186 -3.83 -3.30 -5.83
C ASP A 186 -4.62 -4.52 -5.32
N ARG A 187 -4.29 -5.71 -5.81
CA ARG A 187 -4.90 -6.99 -5.40
C ARG A 187 -4.59 -7.33 -3.94
N LEU A 188 -3.35 -7.10 -3.52
CA LEU A 188 -2.90 -7.35 -2.14
C LEU A 188 -3.57 -6.42 -1.13
N ILE A 189 -3.74 -5.13 -1.48
CA ILE A 189 -4.42 -4.16 -0.61
C ILE A 189 -5.89 -4.53 -0.45
N ASP A 190 -6.58 -4.93 -1.53
CA ASP A 190 -7.98 -5.39 -1.44
C ASP A 190 -8.11 -6.65 -0.58
N ALA A 191 -7.17 -7.58 -0.68
CA ALA A 191 -7.16 -8.78 0.13
C ALA A 191 -7.04 -8.46 1.63
N ILE A 192 -6.09 -7.57 2.00
CA ILE A 192 -5.95 -7.11 3.39
C ILE A 192 -7.20 -6.34 3.85
N ALA A 193 -7.79 -5.49 2.99
CA ALA A 193 -9.00 -4.75 3.31
C ALA A 193 -10.19 -5.68 3.59
N ALA A 194 -10.33 -6.78 2.84
CA ALA A 194 -11.38 -7.78 3.07
C ALA A 194 -11.27 -8.45 4.44
N GLY A 195 -10.06 -8.82 4.87
CA GLY A 195 -9.82 -9.36 6.21
C GLY A 195 -10.03 -8.31 7.31
N HIS A 196 -9.60 -7.08 7.07
CA HIS A 196 -9.77 -5.97 8.00
C HIS A 196 -11.25 -5.65 8.25
N ALA A 197 -12.10 -5.69 7.23
CA ALA A 197 -13.54 -5.46 7.31
C ALA A 197 -14.28 -6.49 8.18
N LEU A 198 -13.72 -7.68 8.39
CA LEU A 198 -14.28 -8.71 9.27
C LEU A 198 -13.77 -8.63 10.72
N GLY A 199 -13.19 -7.50 11.10
CA GLY A 199 -12.69 -7.25 12.44
C GLY A 199 -11.20 -7.48 12.62
N GLY A 200 -10.53 -8.16 11.66
CA GLY A 200 -9.08 -8.32 11.60
C GLY A 200 -8.46 -8.73 12.94
N ASP A 201 -7.72 -7.81 13.50
CA ASP A 201 -7.08 -7.90 14.81
C ASP A 201 -8.10 -7.69 15.93
N GLN A 202 -8.26 -8.66 16.83
CA GLN A 202 -9.28 -8.60 17.90
C GLN A 202 -8.99 -7.60 19.02
N ARG A 203 -7.80 -6.98 19.04
CA ARG A 203 -7.49 -5.96 20.04
C ARG A 203 -8.28 -4.67 19.76
N HIS A 204 -8.62 -3.99 20.84
CA HIS A 204 -9.19 -2.65 20.79
C HIS A 204 -8.05 -1.61 20.98
N GLY A 205 -8.05 -0.57 20.17
CA GLY A 205 -7.07 0.51 20.27
C GLY A 205 -7.06 1.39 19.01
N LEU A 206 -6.60 2.62 19.16
CA LEU A 206 -6.66 3.64 18.10
C LEU A 206 -5.48 3.56 17.12
N ARG A 207 -4.41 2.84 17.47
CA ARG A 207 -3.14 2.85 16.72
C ARG A 207 -2.95 1.55 15.98
N GLN A 208 -2.75 1.66 14.69
CA GLN A 208 -2.53 0.54 13.79
C GLN A 208 -1.51 0.93 12.74
N SER A 209 -0.93 -0.05 12.10
CA SER A 209 -0.08 0.15 10.94
C SER A 209 -0.42 -0.83 9.82
N ALA A 210 -0.07 -0.48 8.60
CA ALA A 210 -0.18 -1.34 7.43
C ALA A 210 0.98 -1.08 6.47
N ALA A 211 1.31 -2.08 5.66
CA ALA A 211 2.31 -1.92 4.62
C ALA A 211 2.02 -2.81 3.42
N VAL A 212 2.46 -2.37 2.24
CA VAL A 212 2.52 -3.18 1.03
C VAL A 212 3.85 -2.92 0.33
N VAL A 213 4.52 -4.00 -0.07
CA VAL A 213 5.74 -3.95 -0.87
C VAL A 213 5.56 -4.88 -2.07
N VAL A 214 5.79 -4.37 -3.27
CA VAL A 214 5.71 -5.14 -4.52
C VAL A 214 6.90 -4.81 -5.41
N ALA A 215 7.49 -5.84 -6.00
CA ALA A 215 8.54 -5.71 -7.02
C ALA A 215 8.07 -6.33 -8.35
N ASP A 216 8.42 -5.68 -9.45
CA ASP A 216 8.05 -6.02 -10.83
C ASP A 216 9.33 -6.18 -11.68
N PRO A 217 9.55 -7.34 -12.31
CA PRO A 217 10.74 -7.60 -13.12
C PRO A 217 10.72 -6.90 -14.48
N ARG A 218 9.57 -6.39 -14.92
CA ARG A 218 9.40 -5.86 -16.26
C ARG A 218 10.16 -4.52 -16.43
N PRO A 219 10.93 -4.35 -17.52
CA PRO A 219 11.67 -3.12 -17.77
C PRO A 219 10.76 -1.87 -17.77
N GLY A 220 11.25 -0.79 -17.18
CA GLY A 220 10.53 0.50 -17.15
C GLY A 220 9.40 0.61 -16.10
N ARG A 221 9.06 -0.49 -15.39
CA ARG A 221 8.01 -0.45 -14.36
C ARG A 221 8.48 0.15 -13.04
N SER A 222 9.72 -0.02 -12.70
CA SER A 222 10.32 0.58 -11.51
C SER A 222 11.42 1.57 -11.87
N ARG A 223 11.54 2.64 -11.09
CA ARG A 223 12.68 3.57 -11.13
C ARG A 223 13.85 3.08 -10.26
N ARG A 224 13.65 2.00 -9.51
CA ARG A 224 14.61 1.43 -8.58
C ARG A 224 15.29 0.20 -9.21
N ALA A 225 16.57 0.04 -8.94
CA ALA A 225 17.34 -1.09 -9.44
C ALA A 225 16.88 -2.46 -8.87
N ASP A 226 16.24 -2.44 -7.69
CA ASP A 226 15.67 -3.63 -7.04
C ASP A 226 14.28 -4.02 -7.58
N GLY A 227 13.76 -3.29 -8.57
CA GLY A 227 12.47 -3.56 -9.20
C GLY A 227 11.25 -3.19 -8.35
N VAL A 228 11.41 -2.60 -7.17
CA VAL A 228 10.28 -2.25 -6.30
C VAL A 228 9.43 -1.15 -6.96
N THR A 229 8.15 -1.43 -7.17
CA THR A 229 7.15 -0.55 -7.78
C THR A 229 6.21 0.06 -6.75
N ALA A 230 5.92 -0.66 -5.67
CA ALA A 230 5.16 -0.14 -4.54
C ALA A 230 5.93 -0.46 -3.25
N ASN A 231 6.10 0.56 -2.41
CA ASN A 231 6.64 0.44 -1.05
C ASN A 231 5.93 1.49 -0.20
N ILE A 232 4.80 1.10 0.38
CA ILE A 232 3.95 1.96 1.19
C ILE A 232 3.97 1.42 2.61
N SER A 233 4.30 2.28 3.57
CA SER A 233 4.28 1.96 4.99
C SER A 233 3.52 3.05 5.73
N VAL A 234 2.37 2.69 6.29
CA VAL A 234 1.58 3.52 7.20
C VAL A 234 1.97 3.12 8.61
N CYS A 235 2.83 3.92 9.24
CA CYS A 235 3.42 3.58 10.54
C CYS A 235 2.44 3.66 11.70
N GLU A 236 1.54 4.63 11.65
CA GLU A 236 0.51 4.82 12.68
C GLU A 236 -0.69 5.56 12.08
N ASN A 237 -1.87 4.95 12.14
CA ASN A 237 -3.12 5.54 11.69
C ASN A 237 -4.30 4.83 12.38
N ALA A 238 -5.42 5.53 12.54
CA ALA A 238 -6.66 4.94 13.06
C ALA A 238 -7.26 3.90 12.10
N ASP A 239 -7.10 4.13 10.78
CA ASP A 239 -7.45 3.18 9.72
C ASP A 239 -6.29 3.09 8.71
N PRO A 240 -5.24 2.31 9.01
CA PRO A 240 -4.05 2.25 8.19
C PRO A 240 -4.28 1.56 6.85
N VAL A 241 -5.29 0.70 6.74
CA VAL A 241 -5.61 -0.01 5.49
C VAL A 241 -6.26 0.95 4.49
N ALA A 242 -7.21 1.78 4.95
CA ALA A 242 -7.78 2.84 4.12
C ALA A 242 -6.73 3.88 3.71
N GLU A 243 -5.82 4.27 4.62
CA GLU A 243 -4.74 5.20 4.30
C GLU A 243 -3.74 4.59 3.32
N MET A 244 -3.37 3.33 3.47
CA MET A 244 -2.53 2.59 2.52
C MET A 244 -3.18 2.57 1.13
N ARG A 245 -4.49 2.34 1.05
CA ARG A 245 -5.28 2.41 -0.19
C ARG A 245 -5.21 3.80 -0.80
N ARG A 246 -5.46 4.84 -0.02
CA ARG A 246 -5.42 6.22 -0.47
C ARG A 246 -4.04 6.60 -1.05
N ILE A 247 -2.96 6.22 -0.36
CA ILE A 247 -1.58 6.46 -0.83
C ILE A 247 -1.33 5.71 -2.13
N TYR A 248 -1.71 4.41 -2.19
CA TYR A 248 -1.54 3.61 -3.39
C TYR A 248 -2.30 4.22 -4.58
N ASP A 249 -3.53 4.67 -4.36
CA ASP A 249 -4.33 5.33 -5.40
C ASP A 249 -3.62 6.54 -5.99
N ALA A 250 -3.06 7.39 -5.13
CA ALA A 250 -2.32 8.57 -5.57
C ALA A 250 -1.04 8.21 -6.35
N ILE A 251 -0.29 7.20 -5.88
CA ILE A 251 0.96 6.76 -6.54
C ILE A 251 0.64 6.07 -7.87
N SER A 252 -0.36 5.18 -7.89
CA SER A 252 -0.69 4.39 -9.08
C SER A 252 -1.23 5.22 -10.23
N GLN A 253 -1.90 6.34 -9.95
CA GLN A 253 -2.28 7.32 -10.96
C GLN A 253 -1.04 7.89 -11.67
N THR A 254 -0.05 8.29 -10.89
CA THR A 254 1.19 8.89 -11.41
C THR A 254 2.02 7.88 -12.20
N LEU A 255 1.96 6.60 -11.84
CA LEU A 255 2.74 5.54 -12.45
C LEU A 255 1.98 4.75 -13.54
N GLY A 256 0.69 5.05 -13.74
CA GLY A 256 -0.15 4.35 -14.73
C GLY A 256 -0.47 2.89 -14.40
N TYR A 257 -0.38 2.49 -13.12
CA TYR A 257 -0.71 1.13 -12.70
C TYR A 257 -2.19 0.88 -12.46
N ARG A 258 -2.99 1.95 -12.42
CA ARG A 258 -4.40 1.87 -12.08
C ARG A 258 -5.27 2.32 -13.24
N THR A 259 -6.39 1.64 -13.43
CA THR A 259 -7.44 2.11 -14.33
C THR A 259 -8.19 3.28 -13.69
N LEU A 260 -8.63 4.25 -14.47
CA LEU A 260 -9.44 5.38 -13.98
C LEU A 260 -10.87 4.99 -13.55
N GLN A 261 -11.23 3.71 -13.60
CA GLN A 261 -12.55 3.22 -13.17
C GLN A 261 -12.93 3.56 -11.74
N GLN A 262 -11.95 3.82 -10.89
CA GLN A 262 -12.14 4.14 -9.48
C GLN A 262 -11.97 5.64 -9.19
N PHE A 263 -11.74 6.46 -10.21
CA PHE A 263 -11.60 7.90 -10.07
C PHE A 263 -12.86 8.61 -10.56
N SER A 264 -13.11 9.73 -9.90
CA SER A 264 -14.08 10.72 -10.35
C SER A 264 -13.42 12.09 -10.25
N GLY A 265 -13.71 12.99 -11.17
CA GLY A 265 -13.16 14.35 -11.11
C GLY A 265 -12.79 14.91 -12.47
N GLY A 266 -12.11 16.07 -12.43
CA GLY A 266 -11.78 16.85 -13.62
C GLY A 266 -10.93 16.10 -14.64
N ASP A 267 -10.06 15.19 -14.20
CA ASP A 267 -9.19 14.41 -15.09
C ASP A 267 -9.98 13.43 -15.96
N VAL A 268 -11.03 12.81 -15.39
CA VAL A 268 -11.93 11.93 -16.17
C VAL A 268 -12.70 12.72 -17.21
N TRP A 269 -13.19 13.90 -16.86
CA TRP A 269 -13.85 14.78 -17.82
C TRP A 269 -12.90 15.20 -18.95
N GLN A 270 -11.66 15.59 -18.65
CA GLN A 270 -10.66 15.94 -19.64
C GLN A 270 -10.41 14.78 -20.60
N LEU A 271 -10.23 13.57 -20.07
CA LEU A 271 -10.07 12.36 -20.87
C LEU A 271 -11.25 12.12 -21.82
N LYS A 272 -12.49 12.22 -21.30
CA LYS A 272 -13.71 12.06 -22.10
C LYS A 272 -13.77 13.09 -23.25
N VAL A 273 -13.43 14.35 -22.97
CA VAL A 273 -13.39 15.42 -23.99
C VAL A 273 -12.36 15.13 -25.06
N MET A 274 -11.17 14.64 -24.69
CA MET A 274 -10.12 14.27 -25.64
C MET A 274 -10.56 13.08 -26.52
N LEU A 275 -11.07 12.02 -25.89
CA LEU A 275 -11.55 10.83 -26.60
C LEU A 275 -12.75 11.15 -27.50
N GLN A 276 -13.66 12.02 -27.08
CA GLN A 276 -14.78 12.49 -27.89
C GLN A 276 -14.28 13.26 -29.12
N ALA A 277 -13.33 14.17 -28.94
CA ALA A 277 -12.75 14.93 -30.04
C ALA A 277 -12.05 14.04 -31.08
N LEU A 278 -11.52 12.89 -30.66
CA LEU A 278 -10.90 11.89 -31.52
C LEU A 278 -11.88 10.85 -32.08
N GLY A 279 -13.14 10.85 -31.64
CA GLY A 279 -14.19 9.96 -32.13
C GLY A 279 -14.19 8.56 -31.49
N PHE A 280 -13.52 8.38 -30.35
CA PHE A 280 -13.51 7.12 -29.59
C PHE A 280 -14.61 7.06 -28.52
N PHE A 281 -15.16 8.19 -28.09
CA PHE A 281 -16.18 8.28 -27.05
C PHE A 281 -17.32 9.21 -27.49
N ALA A 282 -18.59 8.78 -27.31
CA ALA A 282 -19.79 9.62 -27.54
C ALA A 282 -19.68 10.49 -28.82
N LYS A 283 -19.28 9.87 -29.94
CA LYS A 283 -18.88 10.54 -31.17
C LYS A 283 -19.96 11.44 -31.75
N ASP A 284 -21.21 11.01 -31.64
CA ASP A 284 -22.37 11.68 -32.23
C ASP A 284 -23.11 12.58 -31.21
N ASP A 285 -22.60 12.64 -29.99
CA ASP A 285 -23.20 13.44 -28.93
C ASP A 285 -22.69 14.88 -28.91
N PRO A 286 -23.46 15.82 -28.35
CA PRO A 286 -22.98 17.19 -28.16
C PRO A 286 -21.73 17.23 -27.23
N PRO A 287 -20.92 18.28 -27.29
CA PRO A 287 -19.73 18.42 -26.46
C PRO A 287 -20.04 18.28 -24.99
N ILE A 288 -19.26 17.45 -24.26
CA ILE A 288 -19.49 17.12 -22.85
C ILE A 288 -19.33 18.37 -21.99
N ASP A 289 -20.40 18.73 -21.26
CA ASP A 289 -20.35 19.77 -20.22
C ASP A 289 -19.70 19.20 -18.96
N SER A 290 -18.72 19.92 -18.41
CA SER A 290 -18.04 19.54 -17.16
C SER A 290 -18.95 19.46 -15.93
N ARG A 291 -20.13 20.10 -15.99
CA ARG A 291 -21.14 20.14 -14.94
C ARG A 291 -22.22 19.07 -15.09
N ALA A 292 -22.23 18.34 -16.20
CA ALA A 292 -23.24 17.31 -16.45
C ALA A 292 -23.10 16.15 -15.44
N ALA A 293 -24.24 15.56 -15.08
CA ALA A 293 -24.23 14.36 -14.25
C ALA A 293 -23.40 13.25 -14.91
N GLY A 294 -22.49 12.65 -14.18
CA GLY A 294 -21.59 11.61 -14.69
C GLY A 294 -20.42 12.11 -15.57
N ALA A 295 -20.29 13.43 -15.82
CA ALA A 295 -19.17 13.96 -16.59
C ALA A 295 -17.80 13.54 -16.06
N SER A 296 -17.66 13.45 -14.73
CA SER A 296 -16.45 13.07 -14.01
C SER A 296 -16.42 11.60 -13.58
N SER A 297 -17.32 10.76 -14.05
CA SER A 297 -17.39 9.33 -13.72
C SER A 297 -16.69 8.50 -14.78
N PHE A 298 -15.83 7.58 -14.37
CA PHE A 298 -15.16 6.64 -15.26
C PHE A 298 -16.04 5.39 -15.42
N THR A 299 -16.82 5.36 -16.47
CA THR A 299 -17.85 4.37 -16.77
C THR A 299 -17.34 3.28 -17.73
N PRO A 300 -18.00 2.11 -17.86
CA PRO A 300 -17.55 1.03 -18.76
C PRO A 300 -17.39 1.45 -20.23
N ASP A 301 -18.18 2.39 -20.71
CA ASP A 301 -18.08 2.95 -22.06
C ASP A 301 -16.81 3.80 -22.24
N VAL A 302 -16.38 4.53 -21.19
CA VAL A 302 -15.09 5.24 -21.20
C VAL A 302 -13.94 4.25 -21.20
N VAL A 303 -14.04 3.16 -20.43
CA VAL A 303 -13.05 2.06 -20.44
C VAL A 303 -12.90 1.51 -21.86
N ALA A 304 -14.00 1.19 -22.53
CA ALA A 304 -14.00 0.70 -23.90
C ALA A 304 -13.36 1.71 -24.88
N ALA A 305 -13.64 3.00 -24.69
CA ALA A 305 -13.04 4.06 -25.51
C ALA A 305 -11.54 4.21 -25.30
N VAL A 306 -11.06 4.07 -24.05
CA VAL A 306 -9.64 4.04 -23.71
C VAL A 306 -8.95 2.86 -24.40
N ASP A 307 -9.52 1.67 -24.28
CA ASP A 307 -8.96 0.45 -24.88
C ASP A 307 -8.92 0.54 -26.41
N ALA A 308 -9.98 1.07 -27.03
CA ALA A 308 -10.03 1.29 -28.47
C ALA A 308 -8.98 2.30 -28.94
N PHE A 309 -8.78 3.40 -28.22
CA PHE A 309 -7.73 4.36 -28.53
C PHE A 309 -6.32 3.75 -28.36
N ARG A 310 -6.06 3.04 -27.27
CA ARG A 310 -4.78 2.35 -27.03
C ARG A 310 -4.48 1.37 -28.16
N ALA A 311 -5.47 0.59 -28.58
CA ALA A 311 -5.32 -0.35 -29.69
C ALA A 311 -4.98 0.38 -31.01
N SER A 312 -5.63 1.50 -31.30
CA SER A 312 -5.37 2.30 -32.52
C SER A 312 -3.97 2.88 -32.57
N GLU A 313 -3.44 3.26 -31.41
CA GLU A 313 -2.06 3.79 -31.25
C GLU A 313 -1.01 2.68 -31.00
N LYS A 314 -1.42 1.40 -31.04
CA LYS A 314 -0.54 0.23 -30.78
C LYS A 314 0.11 0.24 -29.39
N LEU A 315 -0.56 0.86 -28.41
CA LEU A 315 -0.13 0.90 -27.03
C LEU A 315 -0.53 -0.35 -26.25
N SER A 316 -1.43 -1.14 -26.81
CA SER A 316 -1.86 -2.42 -26.24
C SER A 316 -0.91 -3.52 -26.74
N GLY A 317 -0.16 -4.11 -25.84
CA GLY A 317 0.70 -5.22 -26.17
C GLY A 317 0.78 -6.22 -25.01
N PRO A 318 0.94 -7.52 -25.29
CA PRO A 318 1.03 -8.54 -24.25
C PRO A 318 2.23 -8.36 -23.32
N SER A 319 3.29 -7.67 -23.77
CA SER A 319 4.48 -7.36 -22.98
C SER A 319 4.26 -6.26 -21.94
N VAL A 320 3.20 -5.48 -22.06
CA VAL A 320 2.92 -4.36 -21.17
C VAL A 320 1.84 -4.71 -20.14
N GLY A 321 1.10 -5.82 -20.35
CA GLY A 321 0.02 -6.21 -19.43
C GLY A 321 -0.94 -5.06 -19.19
N SER A 322 -1.36 -4.36 -20.25
CA SER A 322 -2.21 -3.17 -20.14
C SER A 322 -3.58 -3.59 -19.57
N PRO A 323 -3.91 -3.20 -18.35
CA PRO A 323 -5.26 -3.43 -17.84
C PRO A 323 -6.27 -2.64 -18.67
N SER A 324 -7.46 -3.21 -18.81
CA SER A 324 -8.58 -2.54 -19.46
C SER A 324 -8.82 -1.16 -18.85
N GLY A 325 -8.93 -0.14 -19.67
CA GLY A 325 -9.11 1.25 -19.23
C GLY A 325 -7.84 1.90 -18.65
N LEU A 326 -6.64 1.34 -18.88
CA LEU A 326 -5.39 1.95 -18.40
C LEU A 326 -5.14 3.29 -19.07
N VAL A 327 -5.02 4.35 -18.27
CA VAL A 327 -4.54 5.67 -18.69
C VAL A 327 -3.22 5.94 -18.01
N ASP A 328 -2.14 5.92 -18.79
CA ASP A 328 -0.78 6.17 -18.35
C ASP A 328 -0.20 7.42 -19.07
N PRO A 329 0.97 7.94 -18.64
CA PRO A 329 1.61 9.09 -19.28
C PRO A 329 1.88 8.90 -20.78
N GLU A 330 2.15 7.66 -21.22
CA GLU A 330 2.37 7.33 -22.63
C GLU A 330 1.08 7.53 -23.43
N MET A 331 -0.04 6.97 -22.94
CA MET A 331 -1.35 7.18 -23.56
C MET A 331 -1.73 8.67 -23.63
N VAL A 332 -1.51 9.43 -22.54
CA VAL A 332 -1.81 10.88 -22.53
C VAL A 332 -0.97 11.63 -23.57
N SER A 333 0.30 11.26 -23.72
CA SER A 333 1.17 11.82 -24.76
C SER A 333 0.64 11.52 -26.16
N HIS A 334 0.21 10.28 -26.41
CA HIS A 334 -0.42 9.87 -27.67
C HIS A 334 -1.75 10.56 -27.94
N LEU A 335 -2.59 10.80 -26.91
CA LEU A 335 -3.82 11.58 -27.05
C LEU A 335 -3.55 12.99 -27.56
N TRP A 336 -2.56 13.68 -26.98
CA TRP A 336 -2.18 15.01 -27.45
C TRP A 336 -1.61 14.99 -28.87
N ALA A 337 -0.74 14.04 -29.19
CA ALA A 337 -0.21 13.88 -30.53
C ALA A 337 -1.33 13.58 -31.56
N ALA A 338 -2.30 12.74 -31.20
CA ALA A 338 -3.45 12.46 -32.05
C ALA A 338 -4.32 13.71 -32.27
N LEU A 339 -4.57 14.49 -31.23
CA LEU A 339 -5.29 15.76 -31.34
C LEU A 339 -4.58 16.78 -32.21
N GLU A 340 -3.24 16.83 -32.16
CA GLU A 340 -2.43 17.66 -33.04
C GLU A 340 -2.54 17.20 -34.50
N ARG A 341 -2.44 15.91 -34.77
CA ARG A 341 -2.62 15.33 -36.11
C ARG A 341 -3.96 15.69 -36.76
N VAL A 342 -5.03 15.79 -35.98
CA VAL A 342 -6.37 16.16 -36.47
C VAL A 342 -6.69 17.66 -36.33
N GLY A 343 -5.73 18.48 -35.91
CA GLY A 343 -5.86 19.94 -35.79
C GLY A 343 -6.77 20.42 -34.65
N LYS A 344 -7.09 19.56 -33.68
CA LYS A 344 -8.01 19.86 -32.57
C LYS A 344 -7.31 20.22 -31.24
N ALA A 345 -6.00 20.03 -31.13
CA ALA A 345 -5.27 20.17 -29.87
C ALA A 345 -5.46 21.54 -29.21
N ARG A 346 -5.38 22.63 -30.01
CA ARG A 346 -5.56 23.99 -29.49
C ARG A 346 -6.94 24.21 -28.87
N ALA A 347 -8.01 23.85 -29.58
CA ALA A 347 -9.38 24.01 -29.10
C ALA A 347 -9.66 23.20 -27.84
N ILE A 348 -9.10 22.00 -27.74
CA ILE A 348 -9.22 21.16 -26.55
C ILE A 348 -8.46 21.74 -25.36
N ARG A 349 -7.23 22.27 -25.56
CA ARG A 349 -6.48 22.97 -24.48
C ARG A 349 -7.26 24.19 -23.96
N GLU A 350 -7.77 25.03 -24.86
CA GLU A 350 -8.59 26.19 -24.49
C GLU A 350 -9.83 25.75 -23.66
N LYS A 351 -10.57 24.74 -24.13
CA LYS A 351 -11.75 24.20 -23.40
C LYS A 351 -11.39 23.67 -22.01
N ILE A 352 -10.25 22.97 -21.86
CA ILE A 352 -9.80 22.45 -20.57
C ILE A 352 -9.41 23.59 -19.65
N LEU A 353 -8.66 24.57 -20.15
CA LEU A 353 -8.20 25.73 -19.38
C LEU A 353 -9.36 26.60 -18.88
N ASP A 354 -10.39 26.80 -19.69
CA ASP A 354 -11.59 27.57 -19.31
C ASP A 354 -12.29 26.97 -18.08
N VAL A 355 -12.33 25.65 -17.97
CA VAL A 355 -12.91 24.96 -16.82
C VAL A 355 -12.03 25.04 -15.58
N VAL A 356 -10.69 25.01 -15.78
CA VAL A 356 -9.72 25.06 -14.67
C VAL A 356 -9.57 26.48 -14.11
N GLN A 357 -9.66 27.51 -14.94
CA GLN A 357 -9.47 28.93 -14.55
C GLN A 357 -10.67 29.55 -13.81
N VAL A 358 -11.85 28.98 -13.91
CA VAL A 358 -13.09 29.55 -13.34
C VAL A 358 -13.22 29.41 -11.82
N ARG A 359 -12.21 28.87 -11.15
CA ARG A 359 -12.27 28.65 -9.69
C ARG A 359 -11.08 29.24 -8.93
N ARG A 360 -10.80 30.51 -9.16
CA ARG A 360 -10.03 31.32 -8.21
C ARG A 360 -10.90 32.41 -7.64
#